data_2ac7f13037862b456bc2d5af6a230502
#
_entry.id   2ac7f13037862b456bc2d5af6a230502
#
_cell.length_a   1.000
_cell.length_b   1.000
_cell.length_c   1.000
_cell.angle_alpha   90.00
_cell.angle_beta   90.00
_cell.angle_gamma   90.00
#
_symmetry.space_group_name_H-M   'P 1'
#
loop_
_entity.id
_entity.type
_entity.pdbx_description
1 polymer ?
#
loop_
_entity_poly.entity_id
_entity_poly.type
_entity_poly.pdbx_seq_one_letter_code
_entity_poly.pdbx_strand_id
1 'polypeptide(L)'
;LLVFAASGAVSAQQAARDEAGAIQRRQQDLLEEQRRAARLREAEEARRQPLPEAPAVPLLDIPAELRDYRFEVKRIALDPSRILSAEELKSVTAHYEGREIAFAELTSLVAELNALYAQKQVLARAVLPPQQIADGVVAVRLIEATLGAVKVDGNASTAESYITRRVQLTSGELVA
;
A
#
# COMPACT_ATOMS: atom_id res chain seq x y z
N LEU A 1 17.64 -30.36 73.62
CA LEU A 1 17.40 -28.89 73.44
C LEU A 1 18.05 -28.32 72.17
N LEU A 2 18.21 -29.09 71.06
CA LEU A 2 18.90 -28.65 69.84
C LEU A 2 18.10 -28.78 68.56
N VAL A 3 16.83 -29.07 68.64
CA VAL A 3 15.97 -29.30 67.43
C VAL A 3 15.12 -28.07 67.06
N PHE A 4 14.99 -27.06 67.91
CA PHE A 4 14.12 -25.89 67.62
C PHE A 4 14.81 -24.75 66.86
N ALA A 5 16.13 -24.73 66.74
CA ALA A 5 16.87 -23.64 66.06
C ALA A 5 16.94 -23.82 64.53
N ALA A 6 16.74 -25.03 63.99
CA ALA A 6 16.89 -25.29 62.57
C ALA A 6 15.64 -24.91 61.78
N SER A 7 14.45 -24.94 62.37
CA SER A 7 13.18 -24.61 61.63
C SER A 7 13.02 -23.13 61.34
N GLY A 8 13.52 -22.24 62.18
CA GLY A 8 13.45 -20.79 61.98
C GLY A 8 14.35 -20.25 60.86
N ALA A 9 15.52 -20.86 60.67
CA ALA A 9 16.45 -20.45 59.61
C ALA A 9 15.97 -20.86 58.21
N VAL A 10 15.32 -22.03 58.09
CA VAL A 10 14.75 -22.52 56.82
C VAL A 10 13.59 -21.65 56.37
N SER A 11 12.69 -21.24 57.28
CA SER A 11 11.55 -20.38 56.93
C SER A 11 11.96 -18.96 56.53
N ALA A 12 12.96 -18.38 57.17
CA ALA A 12 13.51 -17.07 56.80
C ALA A 12 14.21 -17.09 55.45
N GLN A 13 14.89 -18.18 55.12
CA GLN A 13 15.58 -18.36 53.85
C GLN A 13 14.58 -18.60 52.70
N GLN A 14 13.45 -19.22 52.98
CA GLN A 14 12.36 -19.43 52.00
C GLN A 14 11.61 -18.13 51.75
N ALA A 15 11.31 -17.32 52.78
CA ALA A 15 10.70 -16.00 52.61
C ALA A 15 11.58 -15.04 51.80
N ALA A 16 12.91 -15.03 52.04
CA ALA A 16 13.86 -14.22 51.27
C ALA A 16 13.93 -14.65 49.77
N ARG A 17 13.80 -15.96 49.47
CA ARG A 17 13.73 -16.45 48.05
C ARG A 17 12.43 -16.07 47.39
N ASP A 18 11.34 -16.12 48.09
CA ASP A 18 10.01 -15.75 47.57
C ASP A 18 9.93 -14.25 47.33
N GLU A 19 10.54 -13.43 48.18
CA GLU A 19 10.64 -11.98 47.98
C GLU A 19 11.56 -11.64 46.78
N ALA A 20 12.70 -12.28 46.63
CA ALA A 20 13.58 -12.11 45.50
C ALA A 20 12.90 -12.53 44.20
N GLY A 21 12.13 -13.61 44.21
CA GLY A 21 11.35 -14.05 43.07
C GLY A 21 10.19 -13.10 42.71
N ALA A 22 9.58 -12.45 43.70
CA ALA A 22 8.55 -11.44 43.47
C ALA A 22 9.12 -10.15 42.89
N ILE A 23 10.32 -9.73 43.32
CA ILE A 23 11.04 -8.57 42.77
C ILE A 23 11.43 -8.84 41.30
N GLN A 24 11.97 -10.03 41.01
CA GLN A 24 12.31 -10.39 39.63
C GLN A 24 11.09 -10.42 38.70
N ARG A 25 9.98 -10.96 39.16
CA ARG A 25 8.74 -10.93 38.37
C ARG A 25 8.25 -9.50 38.08
N ARG A 26 8.24 -8.62 39.09
CA ARG A 26 7.92 -7.20 38.92
C ARG A 26 8.83 -6.50 37.92
N GLN A 27 10.12 -6.80 37.95
CA GLN A 27 11.06 -6.22 36.97
C GLN A 27 10.78 -6.71 35.53
N GLN A 28 10.45 -7.99 35.39
CA GLN A 28 10.09 -8.56 34.10
C GLN A 28 8.79 -7.94 33.56
N ASP A 29 7.77 -7.83 34.40
CA ASP A 29 6.51 -7.21 34.04
C ASP A 29 6.67 -5.75 33.59
N LEU A 30 7.48 -4.97 34.31
CA LEU A 30 7.81 -3.59 33.95
C LEU A 30 8.55 -3.49 32.62
N LEU A 31 9.50 -4.40 32.37
CA LEU A 31 10.23 -4.45 31.10
C LEU A 31 9.31 -4.83 29.92
N GLU A 32 8.40 -5.76 30.15
CA GLU A 32 7.41 -6.13 29.12
C GLU A 32 6.44 -4.99 28.83
N GLU A 33 5.99 -4.30 29.86
CA GLU A 33 5.12 -3.13 29.72
C GLU A 33 5.81 -1.99 28.95
N GLN A 34 7.08 -1.72 29.27
CA GLN A 34 7.89 -0.73 28.53
C GLN A 34 8.09 -1.13 27.06
N ARG A 35 8.37 -2.41 26.78
CA ARG A 35 8.51 -2.91 25.41
C ARG A 35 7.19 -2.81 24.65
N ARG A 36 6.07 -3.09 25.30
CA ARG A 36 4.74 -2.97 24.70
C ARG A 36 4.41 -1.50 24.41
N ALA A 37 4.69 -0.60 25.34
CA ALA A 37 4.50 0.83 25.15
C ALA A 37 5.39 1.39 24.02
N ALA A 38 6.65 0.94 23.92
CA ALA A 38 7.56 1.33 22.86
C ALA A 38 7.03 0.88 21.47
N ARG A 39 6.59 -0.38 21.35
CA ARG A 39 6.01 -0.90 20.10
C ARG A 39 4.75 -0.14 19.69
N LEU A 40 3.89 0.23 20.64
CA LEU A 40 2.69 1.01 20.35
C LEU A 40 3.04 2.42 19.84
N ARG A 41 4.04 3.07 20.43
CA ARG A 41 4.53 4.38 19.97
C ARG A 41 5.12 4.30 18.57
N GLU A 42 5.96 3.30 18.33
CA GLU A 42 6.56 3.06 17.01
C GLU A 42 5.51 2.78 15.93
N ALA A 43 4.49 1.99 16.26
CA ALA A 43 3.36 1.74 15.37
C ALA A 43 2.51 3.00 15.12
N GLU A 44 2.37 3.85 16.11
CA GLU A 44 1.64 5.11 16.01
C GLU A 44 2.42 6.16 15.22
N GLU A 45 3.74 6.21 15.39
CA GLU A 45 4.64 7.03 14.60
C GLU A 45 4.69 6.57 13.13
N ALA A 46 4.73 5.27 12.90
CA ALA A 46 4.65 4.70 11.56
C ALA A 46 3.31 5.03 10.86
N ARG A 47 2.21 5.10 11.62
CA ARG A 47 0.91 5.55 11.10
C ARG A 47 0.84 7.04 10.81
N ARG A 48 1.63 7.84 11.54
CA ARG A 48 1.69 9.30 11.36
C ARG A 48 2.65 9.71 10.25
N GLN A 49 3.57 8.80 9.85
CA GLN A 49 4.38 9.06 8.67
C GLN A 49 3.42 9.16 7.47
N PRO A 50 3.38 10.30 6.77
CA PRO A 50 2.65 10.37 5.53
C PRO A 50 3.17 9.21 4.67
N LEU A 51 2.24 8.44 4.08
CA LEU A 51 2.61 7.47 3.06
C LEU A 51 3.61 8.18 2.13
N PRO A 52 4.75 7.53 1.81
CA PRO A 52 5.67 8.10 0.84
C PRO A 52 4.79 8.52 -0.34
N GLU A 53 4.79 9.81 -0.63
CA GLU A 53 4.11 10.31 -1.82
C GLU A 53 4.50 9.36 -2.94
N ALA A 54 3.50 8.69 -3.50
CA ALA A 54 3.74 7.85 -4.67
C ALA A 54 4.59 8.70 -5.60
N PRO A 55 5.76 8.19 -6.06
CA PRO A 55 6.69 9.00 -6.82
C PRO A 55 5.85 9.74 -7.83
N ALA A 56 5.84 11.07 -7.73
CA ALA A 56 5.14 11.91 -8.69
C ALA A 56 5.67 11.42 -10.03
N VAL A 57 4.89 10.61 -10.71
CA VAL A 57 5.25 10.22 -12.07
C VAL A 57 5.36 11.55 -12.75
N PRO A 58 6.54 11.92 -13.28
CA PRO A 58 6.69 13.21 -13.89
C PRO A 58 5.53 13.33 -14.86
N LEU A 59 4.61 14.25 -14.57
CA LEU A 59 3.75 14.80 -15.60
C LEU A 59 4.71 15.05 -16.72
N LEU A 60 4.55 14.34 -17.85
CA LEU A 60 5.43 14.48 -19.00
C LEU A 60 5.70 15.98 -19.10
N ASP A 61 6.91 16.37 -18.75
CA ASP A 61 7.32 17.77 -18.84
C ASP A 61 7.46 18.02 -20.33
N ILE A 62 6.30 18.38 -20.90
CA ILE A 62 6.18 18.58 -22.34
C ILE A 62 6.93 19.87 -22.60
N PRO A 63 8.06 19.83 -23.33
CA PRO A 63 8.74 21.03 -23.76
C PRO A 63 7.71 21.98 -24.37
N ALA A 64 7.78 23.27 -24.01
CA ALA A 64 6.79 24.26 -24.46
C ALA A 64 6.59 24.24 -25.98
N GLU A 65 7.64 23.90 -26.71
CA GLU A 65 7.68 23.77 -28.16
C GLU A 65 6.81 22.62 -28.71
N LEU A 66 6.58 21.55 -27.92
CA LEU A 66 5.78 20.41 -28.32
C LEU A 66 4.32 20.53 -27.88
N ARG A 67 3.95 21.47 -27.04
CA ARG A 67 2.58 21.62 -26.52
C ARG A 67 1.58 21.92 -27.62
N ASP A 68 1.98 22.74 -28.57
CA ASP A 68 1.15 23.17 -29.71
C ASP A 68 1.35 22.29 -30.94
N TYR A 69 2.25 21.28 -30.86
CA TYR A 69 2.46 20.35 -31.96
C TYR A 69 1.19 19.53 -32.20
N ARG A 70 0.63 19.64 -33.41
CA ARG A 70 -0.62 18.95 -33.81
C ARG A 70 -0.29 17.75 -34.68
N PHE A 71 -1.04 16.70 -34.49
CA PHE A 71 -0.98 15.50 -35.31
C PHE A 71 -2.34 14.80 -35.36
N GLU A 72 -2.56 14.05 -36.44
CA GLU A 72 -3.78 13.29 -36.64
C GLU A 72 -3.76 12.04 -35.75
N VAL A 73 -4.78 11.85 -34.93
CA VAL A 73 -4.99 10.63 -34.17
C VAL A 73 -6.09 9.82 -34.84
N LYS A 74 -5.72 8.70 -35.46
CA LYS A 74 -6.67 7.78 -36.08
C LYS A 74 -7.26 6.82 -35.07
N ARG A 75 -6.45 6.38 -34.11
CA ARG A 75 -6.86 5.41 -33.06
C ARG A 75 -6.02 5.55 -31.81
N ILE A 76 -6.68 5.32 -30.68
CA ILE A 76 -6.04 5.19 -29.37
C ILE A 76 -6.00 3.70 -28.99
N ALA A 77 -4.79 3.15 -28.85
CA ALA A 77 -4.59 1.78 -28.40
C ALA A 77 -4.45 1.78 -26.87
N LEU A 78 -5.42 1.14 -26.20
CA LEU A 78 -5.41 0.98 -24.74
C LEU A 78 -5.08 -0.45 -24.38
N ASP A 79 -4.35 -0.63 -23.26
CA ASP A 79 -4.21 -1.94 -22.63
C ASP A 79 -5.59 -2.42 -22.14
N PRO A 80 -5.84 -3.75 -22.08
CA PRO A 80 -7.08 -4.27 -21.52
C PRO A 80 -7.20 -3.89 -20.04
N SER A 81 -8.34 -3.36 -19.65
CA SER A 81 -8.67 -3.03 -18.26
C SER A 81 -9.56 -4.10 -17.63
N ARG A 82 -9.33 -4.40 -16.37
CA ARG A 82 -10.22 -5.24 -15.54
C ARG A 82 -11.24 -4.40 -14.76
N ILE A 83 -11.03 -3.09 -14.70
CA ILE A 83 -11.76 -2.13 -13.87
C ILE A 83 -12.71 -1.28 -14.74
N LEU A 84 -12.21 -0.78 -15.86
CA LEU A 84 -12.98 0.05 -16.78
C LEU A 84 -13.58 -0.83 -17.87
N SER A 85 -14.87 -0.63 -18.13
CA SER A 85 -15.56 -1.32 -19.20
C SER A 85 -15.12 -0.81 -20.59
N ALA A 86 -15.28 -1.63 -21.60
CA ALA A 86 -14.97 -1.24 -22.97
C ALA A 86 -15.79 -0.02 -23.43
N GLU A 87 -17.00 0.15 -22.89
CA GLU A 87 -17.87 1.30 -23.20
C GLU A 87 -17.34 2.59 -22.56
N GLU A 88 -16.91 2.53 -21.30
CA GLU A 88 -16.28 3.68 -20.61
C GLU A 88 -15.01 4.12 -21.32
N LEU A 89 -14.15 3.17 -21.68
CA LEU A 89 -12.92 3.45 -22.42
C LEU A 89 -13.22 4.06 -23.78
N LYS A 90 -14.17 3.49 -24.52
CA LYS A 90 -14.57 3.98 -25.82
C LYS A 90 -15.21 5.36 -25.77
N SER A 91 -16.00 5.66 -24.74
CA SER A 91 -16.62 6.98 -24.59
C SER A 91 -15.59 8.09 -24.46
N VAL A 92 -14.49 7.82 -23.72
CA VAL A 92 -13.39 8.78 -23.55
C VAL A 92 -12.57 8.88 -24.83
N THR A 93 -12.14 7.76 -25.43
CA THR A 93 -11.26 7.77 -26.60
C THR A 93 -11.94 8.37 -27.85
N ALA A 94 -13.25 8.18 -27.99
CA ALA A 94 -14.01 8.70 -29.12
C ALA A 94 -13.92 10.23 -29.31
N HIS A 95 -13.67 10.97 -28.22
CA HIS A 95 -13.51 12.41 -28.30
C HIS A 95 -12.17 12.84 -28.93
N TYR A 96 -11.21 11.94 -28.99
CA TYR A 96 -9.84 12.20 -29.43
C TYR A 96 -9.47 11.49 -30.73
N GLU A 97 -10.22 10.46 -31.13
CA GLU A 97 -9.99 9.71 -32.37
C GLU A 97 -10.59 10.40 -33.59
N GLY A 98 -9.96 10.19 -34.77
CA GLY A 98 -10.43 10.66 -36.04
C GLY A 98 -10.25 12.15 -36.29
N ARG A 99 -9.45 12.84 -35.50
CA ARG A 99 -9.19 14.27 -35.65
C ARG A 99 -7.74 14.64 -35.37
N GLU A 100 -7.39 15.82 -35.80
CA GLU A 100 -6.12 16.45 -35.46
C GLU A 100 -6.20 17.03 -34.03
N ILE A 101 -5.29 16.62 -33.14
CA ILE A 101 -5.21 17.09 -31.76
C ILE A 101 -3.83 17.67 -31.46
N ALA A 102 -3.79 18.57 -30.49
CA ALA A 102 -2.53 19.04 -29.92
C ALA A 102 -2.00 18.01 -28.92
N PHE A 103 -0.69 17.98 -28.72
CA PHE A 103 -0.08 17.08 -27.74
C PHE A 103 -0.61 17.31 -26.32
N ALA A 104 -0.97 18.55 -25.97
CA ALA A 104 -1.60 18.88 -24.70
C ALA A 104 -2.95 18.16 -24.49
N GLU A 105 -3.66 17.84 -25.59
CA GLU A 105 -4.94 17.12 -25.51
C GLU A 105 -4.74 15.64 -25.12
N LEU A 106 -3.58 15.05 -25.40
CA LEU A 106 -3.25 13.70 -24.89
C LEU A 106 -3.10 13.67 -23.36
N THR A 107 -2.62 14.75 -22.77
CA THR A 107 -2.54 14.83 -21.31
C THR A 107 -3.94 14.93 -20.70
N SER A 108 -4.86 15.60 -21.38
CA SER A 108 -6.27 15.66 -20.97
C SER A 108 -6.95 14.28 -21.06
N LEU A 109 -6.71 13.53 -22.13
CA LEU A 109 -7.17 12.14 -22.27
C LEU A 109 -6.69 11.27 -21.09
N VAL A 110 -5.39 11.35 -20.76
CA VAL A 110 -4.84 10.59 -19.63
C VAL A 110 -5.45 11.03 -18.29
N ALA A 111 -5.71 12.34 -18.13
CA ALA A 111 -6.36 12.86 -16.94
C ALA A 111 -7.81 12.37 -16.82
N GLU A 112 -8.58 12.31 -17.91
CA GLU A 112 -9.94 11.77 -17.92
C GLU A 112 -9.98 10.28 -17.54
N LEU A 113 -9.07 9.46 -18.09
CA LEU A 113 -8.95 8.05 -17.72
C LEU A 113 -8.58 7.88 -16.23
N ASN A 114 -7.68 8.71 -15.72
CA ASN A 114 -7.31 8.70 -14.31
C ASN A 114 -8.48 9.15 -13.40
N ALA A 115 -9.31 10.08 -13.85
CA ALA A 115 -10.51 10.49 -13.13
C ALA A 115 -11.53 9.34 -13.02
N LEU A 116 -11.69 8.52 -14.08
CA LEU A 116 -12.54 7.32 -14.02
C LEU A 116 -12.02 6.30 -13.00
N TYR A 117 -10.71 6.06 -12.93
CA TYR A 117 -10.12 5.20 -11.90
C TYR A 117 -10.33 5.76 -10.48
N ALA A 118 -10.16 7.06 -10.31
CA ALA A 118 -10.38 7.72 -9.03
C ALA A 118 -11.85 7.61 -8.56
N GLN A 119 -12.83 7.73 -9.48
CA GLN A 119 -14.25 7.54 -9.17
C GLN A 119 -14.55 6.12 -8.69
N LYS A 120 -13.84 5.12 -9.21
CA LYS A 120 -13.99 3.72 -8.80
C LYS A 120 -13.20 3.39 -7.52
N GLN A 121 -12.46 4.35 -6.97
CA GLN A 121 -11.67 4.22 -5.73
C GLN A 121 -10.67 3.05 -5.77
N VAL A 122 -10.08 2.78 -6.93
CA VAL A 122 -9.12 1.69 -7.15
C VAL A 122 -7.72 2.24 -7.36
N LEU A 123 -6.73 1.46 -6.96
CA LEU A 123 -5.34 1.80 -7.19
C LEU A 123 -4.94 1.44 -8.64
N ALA A 124 -5.22 2.34 -9.54
CA ALA A 124 -4.92 2.19 -10.95
C ALA A 124 -4.50 3.52 -11.58
N ARG A 125 -3.79 3.47 -12.69
CA ARG A 125 -3.32 4.65 -13.39
C ARG A 125 -3.19 4.43 -14.90
N ALA A 126 -3.68 5.41 -15.68
CA ALA A 126 -3.36 5.55 -17.08
C ALA A 126 -2.06 6.36 -17.24
N VAL A 127 -1.18 5.94 -18.12
CA VAL A 127 0.07 6.64 -18.45
C VAL A 127 0.29 6.65 -19.96
N LEU A 128 0.88 7.73 -20.46
CA LEU A 128 1.34 7.85 -21.83
C LEU A 128 2.83 7.44 -21.86
N PRO A 129 3.18 6.27 -22.41
CA PRO A 129 4.58 5.87 -22.51
C PRO A 129 5.32 6.73 -23.55
N PRO A 130 6.65 6.86 -23.43
CA PRO A 130 7.46 7.41 -24.51
C PRO A 130 7.24 6.58 -25.78
N GLN A 131 6.79 7.23 -26.84
CA GLN A 131 6.45 6.56 -28.09
C GLN A 131 6.66 7.47 -29.30
N GLN A 132 6.86 6.86 -30.43
CA GLN A 132 6.75 7.54 -31.73
C GLN A 132 5.35 7.31 -32.27
N ILE A 133 4.64 8.38 -32.57
CA ILE A 133 3.30 8.28 -33.12
C ILE A 133 3.47 8.00 -34.62
N ALA A 134 3.34 6.73 -34.97
CA ALA A 134 3.36 6.28 -36.36
C ALA A 134 1.92 5.96 -36.79
N ASP A 135 1.57 6.33 -38.02
CA ASP A 135 0.26 6.05 -38.61
C ASP A 135 -0.95 6.59 -37.84
N GLY A 136 -0.75 7.57 -36.96
CA GLY A 136 -1.81 8.17 -36.15
C GLY A 136 -2.31 7.26 -35.01
N VAL A 137 -1.54 6.25 -34.61
CA VAL A 137 -1.88 5.39 -33.47
C VAL A 137 -1.16 5.88 -32.22
N VAL A 138 -1.92 6.17 -31.16
CA VAL A 138 -1.40 6.57 -29.85
C VAL A 138 -1.64 5.43 -28.86
N ALA A 139 -0.57 4.94 -28.24
CA ALA A 139 -0.67 3.93 -27.19
C ALA A 139 -0.80 4.58 -25.81
N VAL A 140 -1.75 4.13 -25.00
CA VAL A 140 -1.90 4.52 -23.60
C VAL A 140 -1.91 3.26 -22.75
N ARG A 141 -1.03 3.19 -21.75
CA ARG A 141 -0.94 2.05 -20.85
C ARG A 141 -1.84 2.24 -19.63
N LEU A 142 -2.54 1.18 -19.27
CA LEU A 142 -3.36 1.12 -18.08
C LEU A 142 -2.67 0.24 -17.05
N ILE A 143 -2.21 0.84 -15.96
CA ILE A 143 -1.51 0.16 -14.86
C ILE A 143 -2.49 -0.02 -13.72
N GLU A 144 -2.91 -1.25 -13.48
CA GLU A 144 -3.85 -1.62 -12.43
C GLU A 144 -3.13 -2.43 -11.35
N ALA A 145 -3.18 -1.95 -10.11
CA ALA A 145 -2.53 -2.63 -9.00
C ALA A 145 -3.38 -3.82 -8.54
N THR A 146 -2.73 -4.98 -8.45
CA THR A 146 -3.32 -6.18 -7.87
C THR A 146 -2.58 -6.55 -6.59
N LEU A 147 -3.31 -7.13 -5.64
CA LEU A 147 -2.72 -7.65 -4.42
C LEU A 147 -1.78 -8.81 -4.76
N GLY A 148 -0.51 -8.68 -4.39
CA GLY A 148 0.48 -9.73 -4.59
C GLY A 148 0.33 -10.84 -3.55
N ALA A 149 1.18 -10.84 -2.53
CA ALA A 149 1.14 -11.78 -1.42
C ALA A 149 0.81 -11.06 -0.12
N VAL A 150 -0.02 -11.70 0.72
CA VAL A 150 -0.25 -11.26 2.10
C VAL A 150 0.72 -12.02 2.99
N LYS A 151 1.60 -11.29 3.68
CA LYS A 151 2.52 -11.86 4.65
C LYS A 151 2.13 -11.41 6.05
N VAL A 152 2.04 -12.35 6.97
CA VAL A 152 1.71 -12.09 8.37
C VAL A 152 2.97 -12.27 9.21
N ASP A 153 3.42 -11.21 9.85
CA ASP A 153 4.58 -11.23 10.73
C ASP A 153 4.17 -10.90 12.18
N GLY A 154 4.87 -11.51 13.14
CA GLY A 154 4.65 -11.25 14.57
C GLY A 154 3.48 -12.00 15.22
N ASN A 155 2.92 -12.98 14.55
CA ASN A 155 1.79 -13.80 15.01
C ASN A 155 2.21 -14.95 15.94
N ALA A 156 2.80 -14.66 17.09
CA ALA A 156 3.34 -15.69 18.01
C ALA A 156 2.27 -16.69 18.52
N SER A 157 1.01 -16.28 18.62
CA SER A 157 -0.06 -17.11 19.21
C SER A 157 -1.26 -17.34 18.29
N THR A 158 -1.27 -16.72 17.11
CA THR A 158 -2.41 -16.80 16.18
C THR A 158 -1.96 -17.41 14.86
N ALA A 159 -2.69 -18.41 14.37
CA ALA A 159 -2.38 -19.03 13.08
C ALA A 159 -2.52 -18.01 11.93
N GLU A 160 -1.55 -17.98 11.01
CA GLU A 160 -1.56 -17.10 9.85
C GLU A 160 -2.85 -17.27 9.02
N SER A 161 -3.31 -18.50 8.84
CA SER A 161 -4.54 -18.81 8.12
C SER A 161 -5.81 -18.21 8.75
N TYR A 162 -5.81 -17.98 10.06
CA TYR A 162 -6.91 -17.31 10.75
C TYR A 162 -6.91 -15.81 10.42
N ILE A 163 -5.74 -15.19 10.45
CA ILE A 163 -5.56 -13.76 10.16
C ILE A 163 -5.92 -13.47 8.70
N THR A 164 -5.35 -14.21 7.74
CA THR A 164 -5.59 -14.03 6.30
C THR A 164 -7.05 -14.22 5.93
N ARG A 165 -7.73 -15.23 6.54
CA ARG A 165 -9.16 -15.44 6.31
C ARG A 165 -10.03 -14.32 6.86
N ARG A 166 -9.65 -13.70 7.98
CA ARG A 166 -10.42 -12.61 8.59
C ARG A 166 -10.24 -11.28 7.84
N VAL A 167 -9.10 -11.06 7.24
CA VAL A 167 -8.82 -9.84 6.45
C VAL A 167 -9.45 -9.91 5.05
N GLN A 168 -9.87 -11.11 4.63
CA GLN A 168 -10.54 -11.34 3.33
C GLN A 168 -9.75 -10.81 2.12
N LEU A 169 -8.42 -10.79 2.20
CA LEU A 169 -7.55 -10.38 1.11
C LEU A 169 -7.17 -11.60 0.28
N THR A 170 -7.47 -11.54 -1.00
CA THR A 170 -7.13 -12.61 -1.96
C THR A 170 -6.02 -12.13 -2.88
N SER A 171 -4.96 -12.94 -3.01
CA SER A 171 -3.88 -12.67 -3.98
C SER A 171 -4.43 -12.59 -5.40
N GLY A 172 -4.02 -11.57 -6.16
CA GLY A 172 -4.51 -11.29 -7.52
C GLY A 172 -5.79 -10.45 -7.58
N GLU A 173 -6.38 -10.11 -6.43
CA GLU A 173 -7.50 -9.17 -6.35
C GLU A 173 -7.04 -7.73 -6.60
N LEU A 174 -7.90 -6.90 -7.17
CA LEU A 174 -7.63 -5.48 -7.37
C LEU A 174 -7.57 -4.76 -6.01
N VAL A 175 -6.61 -3.85 -5.87
CA VAL A 175 -6.49 -3.04 -4.67
C VAL A 175 -7.45 -1.85 -4.78
N ALA A 176 -8.42 -1.80 -3.89
CA ALA A 176 -9.39 -0.72 -3.76
C ALA A 176 -9.21 0.02 -2.42
#